data_f6a957ccd2a6d1eb7e14a15d9a01400b
#
_entry.id   f6a957ccd2a6d1eb7e14a15d9a01400b
#
_cell.length_a   1.000
_cell.length_b   1.000
_cell.length_c   1.000
_cell.angle_alpha   90.00
_cell.angle_beta   90.00
_cell.angle_gamma   90.00
#
_symmetry.space_group_name_H-M   'P 1'
#
loop_
_entity.id
_entity.type
_entity.pdbx_description
1 polymer ?
#
loop_
_entity_poly.entity_id
_entity_poly.type
_entity_poly.pdbx_seq_one_letter_code
_entity_poly.pdbx_strand_id
1 'polypeptide(L)'
;VEYDIDYPFQYWNAGASWLMVPIFEYWQCFGNRQIPLPEDLAKVCGKQSLDLEQEILRPLLWKTFHFWEQLCTPEYYTDREGQPHYKKGKTALEEGEKYLIIPSYSPENHPNGYSSTITANAAMDIAAASDVLRMIRELEERICDERSGEWLTASRELAAKLPEYQMDETGGLKEWSLPQMHDNHEHRHISHLYCAWPGVETQHDVRLVESCRQAIRNRNTGNVGKDDTASHGWLHKGLVAARLKDGRSLGEILRLLVQSDIFYSSLLTDHNTDRCRGVYCT
;
A
#
# COMPACT_ATOMS: atom_id res chain seq x y z
N VAL A 1 13.84 -14.83 13.09
CA VAL A 1 14.09 -13.84 12.04
C VAL A 1 14.92 -12.74 12.68
N GLU A 2 16.19 -12.60 12.27
CA GLU A 2 17.00 -11.45 12.64
C GLU A 2 16.52 -10.26 11.79
N TYR A 3 16.11 -9.19 12.44
CA TYR A 3 15.72 -7.96 11.76
C TYR A 3 16.98 -7.12 11.57
N ASP A 4 17.33 -6.88 10.32
CA ASP A 4 18.40 -5.98 9.96
C ASP A 4 17.97 -4.53 10.16
N ILE A 5 18.90 -3.68 10.58
CA ILE A 5 18.68 -2.24 10.72
C ILE A 5 18.36 -1.62 9.34
N ASP A 6 18.98 -2.16 8.30
CA ASP A 6 18.83 -1.65 6.91
C ASP A 6 17.45 -1.97 6.31
N TYR A 7 16.76 -3.00 6.83
CA TYR A 7 15.46 -3.44 6.35
C TYR A 7 14.46 -3.61 7.51
N PRO A 8 13.92 -2.52 8.06
CA PRO A 8 13.06 -2.56 9.24
C PRO A 8 11.63 -3.03 8.91
N PHE A 9 11.48 -4.26 8.41
CA PHE A 9 10.20 -4.84 7.99
C PHE A 9 9.14 -4.87 9.10
N GLN A 10 9.54 -4.85 10.37
CA GLN A 10 8.63 -4.73 11.50
C GLN A 10 7.85 -3.41 11.53
N TYR A 11 8.28 -2.40 10.77
CA TYR A 11 7.57 -1.12 10.62
C TYR A 11 6.79 -1.02 9.29
N TRP A 12 6.64 -2.13 8.57
CA TRP A 12 5.81 -2.19 7.38
C TRP A 12 4.33 -2.32 7.74
N ASN A 13 3.68 -1.20 7.95
CA ASN A 13 2.30 -1.11 8.42
C ASN A 13 1.27 -1.61 7.39
N ALA A 14 1.57 -1.47 6.10
CA ALA A 14 0.65 -1.79 5.01
C ALA A 14 0.35 -3.29 4.83
N GLY A 15 1.14 -4.19 5.44
CA GLY A 15 1.09 -5.62 5.17
C GLY A 15 -0.29 -6.26 5.38
N ALA A 16 -0.94 -5.97 6.51
CA ALA A 16 -2.28 -6.51 6.79
C ALA A 16 -3.34 -5.97 5.80
N SER A 17 -3.26 -4.68 5.46
CA SER A 17 -4.15 -4.07 4.47
C SER A 17 -3.98 -4.71 3.08
N TRP A 18 -2.74 -4.96 2.67
CA TRP A 18 -2.45 -5.62 1.40
C TRP A 18 -3.04 -7.03 1.34
N LEU A 19 -2.92 -7.80 2.44
CA LEU A 19 -3.47 -9.15 2.51
C LEU A 19 -5.01 -9.19 2.42
N MET A 20 -5.69 -8.09 2.73
CA MET A 20 -7.15 -8.00 2.55
C MET A 20 -7.55 -7.90 1.08
N VAL A 21 -6.71 -7.34 0.21
CA VAL A 21 -7.04 -7.08 -1.19
C VAL A 21 -7.51 -8.35 -1.94
N PRO A 22 -6.75 -9.46 -1.99
CA PRO A 22 -7.19 -10.63 -2.74
C PRO A 22 -8.46 -11.27 -2.17
N ILE A 23 -8.67 -11.21 -0.85
CA ILE A 23 -9.90 -11.74 -0.22
C ILE A 23 -11.09 -10.86 -0.60
N PHE A 24 -10.90 -9.55 -0.60
CA PHE A 24 -11.93 -8.58 -0.95
C PHE A 24 -12.27 -8.64 -2.45
N GLU A 25 -11.28 -8.74 -3.33
CA GLU A 25 -11.48 -8.95 -4.78
C GLU A 25 -12.24 -10.26 -5.06
N TYR A 26 -11.93 -11.33 -4.33
CA TYR A 26 -12.69 -12.58 -4.42
C TYR A 26 -14.17 -12.36 -4.07
N TRP A 27 -14.45 -11.63 -2.98
CA TRP A 27 -15.81 -11.28 -2.59
C TRP A 27 -16.52 -10.38 -3.64
N GLN A 28 -15.82 -9.40 -4.20
CA GLN A 28 -16.38 -8.55 -5.26
C GLN A 28 -16.78 -9.36 -6.50
N CYS A 29 -15.96 -10.36 -6.86
CA CYS A 29 -16.24 -11.22 -8.02
C CYS A 29 -17.37 -12.23 -7.78
N PHE A 30 -17.46 -12.80 -6.60
CA PHE A 30 -18.29 -13.97 -6.33
C PHE A 30 -19.41 -13.75 -5.30
N GLY A 31 -19.43 -12.63 -4.62
CA GLY A 31 -20.37 -12.34 -3.53
C GLY A 31 -20.10 -13.13 -2.26
N ASN A 32 -21.07 -13.08 -1.33
CA ASN A 32 -20.98 -13.88 -0.11
C ASN A 32 -21.06 -15.37 -0.41
N ARG A 33 -20.22 -16.16 0.25
CA ARG A 33 -20.14 -17.61 0.10
C ARG A 33 -19.78 -18.29 1.41
N GLN A 34 -20.19 -19.54 1.53
CA GLN A 34 -19.65 -20.45 2.54
C GLN A 34 -18.31 -20.99 2.03
N ILE A 35 -17.25 -20.69 2.77
CA ILE A 35 -15.88 -21.12 2.46
C ILE A 35 -15.62 -22.42 3.23
N PRO A 36 -15.45 -23.57 2.54
CA PRO A 36 -15.19 -24.84 3.20
C PRO A 36 -13.83 -24.81 3.91
N LEU A 37 -13.79 -25.37 5.11
CA LEU A 37 -12.55 -25.47 5.88
C LEU A 37 -11.84 -26.81 5.60
N PRO A 38 -10.50 -26.81 5.50
CA PRO A 38 -9.71 -28.02 5.59
C PRO A 38 -10.05 -28.81 6.86
N GLU A 39 -9.91 -30.15 6.81
CA GLU A 39 -10.39 -31.05 7.89
C GLU A 39 -9.75 -30.74 9.26
N ASP A 40 -8.48 -30.38 9.29
CA ASP A 40 -7.74 -29.98 10.48
C ASP A 40 -8.29 -28.68 11.09
N LEU A 41 -8.55 -27.66 10.25
CA LEU A 41 -9.15 -26.41 10.70
C LEU A 41 -10.62 -26.60 11.09
N ALA A 42 -11.38 -27.42 10.38
CA ALA A 42 -12.76 -27.75 10.71
C ALA A 42 -12.88 -28.37 12.12
N LYS A 43 -11.94 -29.24 12.48
CA LYS A 43 -11.86 -29.83 13.83
C LYS A 43 -11.56 -28.81 14.91
N VAL A 44 -10.65 -27.89 14.65
CA VAL A 44 -10.28 -26.83 15.60
C VAL A 44 -11.40 -25.80 15.77
N CYS A 45 -12.02 -25.38 14.68
CA CYS A 45 -13.08 -24.36 14.68
C CYS A 45 -14.46 -24.93 15.08
N GLY A 46 -14.66 -26.25 15.06
CA GLY A 46 -15.95 -26.87 15.27
C GLY A 46 -16.97 -26.56 14.16
N LYS A 47 -16.53 -26.17 12.97
CA LYS A 47 -17.36 -25.80 11.82
C LYS A 47 -16.80 -26.42 10.55
N GLN A 48 -17.67 -26.74 9.58
CA GLN A 48 -17.24 -27.25 8.27
C GLN A 48 -16.96 -26.16 7.25
N SER A 49 -17.51 -24.96 7.44
CA SER A 49 -17.33 -23.80 6.60
C SER A 49 -17.44 -22.50 7.39
N LEU A 50 -16.97 -21.41 6.83
CA LEU A 50 -17.12 -20.04 7.34
C LEU A 50 -17.88 -19.19 6.34
N ASP A 51 -18.74 -18.31 6.83
CA ASP A 51 -19.36 -17.27 6.03
C ASP A 51 -18.33 -16.21 5.67
N LEU A 52 -18.16 -15.94 4.36
CA LEU A 52 -17.11 -15.04 3.87
C LEU A 52 -17.28 -13.60 4.39
N GLU A 53 -18.50 -13.08 4.42
CA GLU A 53 -18.77 -11.71 4.89
C GLU A 53 -18.67 -11.61 6.40
N GLN A 54 -19.40 -12.45 7.13
CA GLN A 54 -19.57 -12.30 8.56
C GLN A 54 -18.44 -12.88 9.40
N GLU A 55 -17.78 -13.94 8.93
CA GLU A 55 -16.80 -14.68 9.72
C GLU A 55 -15.36 -14.51 9.21
N ILE A 56 -15.15 -13.98 7.99
CA ILE A 56 -13.83 -13.76 7.42
C ILE A 56 -13.59 -12.27 7.18
N LEU A 57 -14.26 -11.65 6.20
CA LEU A 57 -13.96 -10.27 5.78
C LEU A 57 -14.23 -9.26 6.89
N ARG A 58 -15.43 -9.28 7.45
CA ARG A 58 -15.83 -8.29 8.46
C ARG A 58 -14.90 -8.27 9.67
N PRO A 59 -14.60 -9.39 10.35
CA PRO A 59 -13.69 -9.38 11.49
C PRO A 59 -12.23 -9.03 11.13
N LEU A 60 -11.75 -9.41 9.93
CA LEU A 60 -10.39 -9.08 9.50
C LEU A 60 -10.26 -7.58 9.16
N LEU A 61 -11.22 -7.02 8.43
CA LEU A 61 -11.25 -5.59 8.12
C LEU A 61 -11.35 -4.74 9.39
N TRP A 62 -12.14 -5.18 10.39
CA TRP A 62 -12.21 -4.48 11.68
C TRP A 62 -10.89 -4.49 12.44
N LYS A 63 -10.23 -5.60 12.50
CA LYS A 63 -8.92 -5.68 13.14
C LYS A 63 -7.90 -4.77 12.44
N THR A 64 -7.94 -4.74 11.12
CA THR A 64 -7.06 -3.87 10.34
C THR A 64 -7.44 -2.40 10.49
N PHE A 65 -8.73 -2.07 10.58
CA PHE A 65 -9.20 -0.73 10.92
C PHE A 65 -8.70 -0.27 12.29
N HIS A 66 -8.88 -1.09 13.33
CA HIS A 66 -8.42 -0.76 14.67
C HIS A 66 -6.89 -0.59 14.75
N PHE A 67 -6.13 -1.34 13.95
CA PHE A 67 -4.70 -1.09 13.85
C PHE A 67 -4.42 0.34 13.36
N TRP A 68 -5.06 0.78 12.27
CA TRP A 68 -4.88 2.13 11.75
C TRP A 68 -5.40 3.20 12.70
N GLU A 69 -6.55 2.97 13.33
CA GLU A 69 -7.12 3.87 14.33
C GLU A 69 -6.18 4.08 15.53
N GLN A 70 -5.52 3.02 15.99
CA GLN A 70 -4.58 3.09 17.10
C GLN A 70 -3.23 3.69 16.71
N LEU A 71 -2.78 3.47 15.48
CA LEU A 71 -1.55 4.06 14.97
C LEU A 71 -1.70 5.57 14.75
N CYS A 72 -2.86 6.00 14.26
CA CYS A 72 -3.21 7.40 14.01
C CYS A 72 -3.66 8.10 15.29
N THR A 73 -2.71 8.59 16.10
CA THR A 73 -3.04 9.29 17.33
C THR A 73 -2.98 10.82 17.16
N PRO A 74 -3.87 11.60 17.81
CA PRO A 74 -3.86 13.06 17.70
C PRO A 74 -2.60 13.73 18.23
N GLU A 75 -1.78 13.02 19.00
CA GLU A 75 -0.51 13.57 19.50
C GLU A 75 0.49 13.84 18.36
N TYR A 76 0.41 13.08 17.26
CA TYR A 76 1.22 13.25 16.07
C TYR A 76 0.32 13.72 14.92
N TYR A 77 0.55 14.92 14.43
CA TYR A 77 -0.31 15.55 13.42
C TYR A 77 0.46 16.47 12.48
N THR A 78 -0.15 16.79 11.37
CA THR A 78 0.28 17.89 10.50
C THR A 78 -0.73 19.04 10.63
N ASP A 79 -0.22 20.27 10.57
CA ASP A 79 -1.04 21.48 10.47
C ASP A 79 -1.61 21.68 9.05
N ARG A 80 -2.28 22.83 8.84
CA ARG A 80 -2.90 23.17 7.54
C ARG A 80 -1.87 23.35 6.42
N GLU A 81 -0.63 23.69 6.76
CA GLU A 81 0.51 23.82 5.86
C GLU A 81 1.23 22.49 5.62
N GLY A 82 0.77 21.42 6.26
CA GLY A 82 1.36 20.07 6.15
C GLY A 82 2.63 19.89 6.97
N GLN A 83 2.94 20.79 7.91
CA GLN A 83 4.12 20.67 8.77
C GLN A 83 3.84 19.69 9.91
N PRO A 84 4.77 18.76 10.20
CA PRO A 84 4.57 17.77 11.26
C PRO A 84 4.78 18.37 12.66
N HIS A 85 3.93 17.96 13.58
CA HIS A 85 3.95 18.38 14.97
C HIS A 85 3.79 17.19 15.91
N TYR A 86 4.31 17.35 17.15
CA TYR A 86 4.04 16.49 18.28
C TYR A 86 3.55 17.31 19.46
N LYS A 87 2.42 16.92 20.05
CA LYS A 87 1.88 17.54 21.26
C LYS A 87 1.37 16.47 22.22
N LYS A 88 2.17 16.22 23.27
CA LYS A 88 1.83 15.25 24.30
C LYS A 88 0.46 15.56 24.94
N GLY A 89 -0.38 14.54 25.02
CA GLY A 89 -1.71 14.64 25.64
C GLY A 89 -2.76 15.34 24.78
N LYS A 90 -2.49 15.60 23.49
CA LYS A 90 -3.52 16.06 22.55
C LYS A 90 -4.50 14.92 22.30
N THR A 91 -5.79 15.17 22.51
CA THR A 91 -6.85 14.15 22.46
C THR A 91 -7.71 14.24 21.21
N ALA A 92 -7.62 15.33 20.46
CA ALA A 92 -8.36 15.52 19.20
C ALA A 92 -7.60 16.41 18.23
N LEU A 93 -7.81 16.19 16.93
CA LEU A 93 -7.33 17.09 15.87
C LEU A 93 -8.25 18.31 15.77
N GLU A 94 -7.66 19.48 15.52
CA GLU A 94 -8.37 20.72 15.21
C GLU A 94 -8.76 20.74 13.73
N GLU A 95 -9.60 21.72 13.35
CA GLU A 95 -10.01 21.88 11.96
C GLU A 95 -8.82 22.15 11.04
N GLY A 96 -8.68 21.35 9.99
CA GLY A 96 -7.59 21.43 9.01
C GLY A 96 -6.33 20.66 9.40
N GLU A 97 -6.25 20.11 10.62
CA GLU A 97 -5.18 19.19 10.98
C GLU A 97 -5.45 17.79 10.45
N LYS A 98 -4.38 17.06 10.14
CA LYS A 98 -4.41 15.64 9.75
C LYS A 98 -3.52 14.82 10.66
N TYR A 99 -3.80 13.52 10.76
CA TYR A 99 -2.89 12.60 11.47
C TYR A 99 -1.51 12.58 10.79
N LEU A 100 -0.49 12.35 11.59
CA LEU A 100 0.83 11.98 11.10
C LEU A 100 1.01 10.49 11.36
N ILE A 101 1.10 9.69 10.30
CA ILE A 101 1.38 8.26 10.41
C ILE A 101 2.86 8.09 10.75
N ILE A 102 3.15 7.67 11.99
CA ILE A 102 4.51 7.48 12.51
C ILE A 102 4.51 6.36 13.55
N PRO A 103 5.45 5.37 13.51
CA PRO A 103 6.43 5.17 12.45
C PRO A 103 5.79 4.79 11.12
N SER A 104 6.48 5.08 10.01
CA SER A 104 6.05 4.76 8.66
C SER A 104 7.25 4.28 7.84
N TYR A 105 7.03 3.35 6.92
CA TYR A 105 8.09 2.77 6.10
C TYR A 105 7.62 2.56 4.67
N SER A 106 8.36 3.13 3.72
CA SER A 106 8.19 2.80 2.29
C SER A 106 9.26 1.80 1.89
N PRO A 107 8.95 0.49 1.79
CA PRO A 107 9.93 -0.54 1.48
C PRO A 107 10.55 -0.35 0.09
N GLU A 108 11.83 -0.40 -0.02
CA GLU A 108 12.95 -0.44 0.94
C GLU A 108 13.77 0.86 0.80
N ASN A 109 13.08 2.00 0.77
CA ASN A 109 13.64 3.31 0.41
C ASN A 109 13.77 4.25 1.62
N HIS A 110 14.52 5.30 1.45
CA HIS A 110 14.65 6.42 2.40
C HIS A 110 14.62 7.76 1.65
N PRO A 111 14.15 8.86 2.27
CA PRO A 111 14.19 10.17 1.65
C PRO A 111 15.63 10.67 1.46
N ASN A 112 15.83 11.50 0.45
CA ASN A 112 17.12 12.16 0.25
C ASN A 112 17.55 12.97 1.48
N GLY A 113 18.82 12.80 1.88
CA GLY A 113 19.39 13.46 3.05
C GLY A 113 19.07 12.79 4.40
N TYR A 114 18.31 11.69 4.41
CA TYR A 114 18.04 10.90 5.60
C TYR A 114 18.76 9.56 5.51
N SER A 115 19.32 9.11 6.65
CA SER A 115 19.96 7.80 6.76
C SER A 115 18.97 6.71 7.22
N SER A 116 17.82 7.11 7.77
CA SER A 116 16.80 6.19 8.27
C SER A 116 15.77 5.87 7.20
N THR A 117 15.43 4.60 7.06
CA THR A 117 14.30 4.10 6.29
C THR A 117 12.98 4.18 7.07
N ILE A 118 13.05 4.30 8.42
CA ILE A 118 11.86 4.56 9.25
C ILE A 118 11.57 6.06 9.21
N THR A 119 10.39 6.41 8.77
CA THR A 119 9.96 7.76 8.42
C THR A 119 8.57 8.09 8.96
N ALA A 120 7.91 9.05 8.35
CA ALA A 120 6.52 9.38 8.59
C ALA A 120 5.77 9.65 7.27
N ASN A 121 4.47 9.41 7.26
CA ASN A 121 3.58 9.64 6.11
C ASN A 121 4.09 9.06 4.79
N ALA A 122 4.60 7.82 4.80
CA ALA A 122 4.83 7.12 3.53
C ALA A 122 3.51 6.99 2.76
N ALA A 123 3.52 7.34 1.48
CA ALA A 123 2.32 7.28 0.64
C ALA A 123 1.72 5.88 0.57
N MET A 124 2.55 4.83 0.69
CA MET A 124 2.09 3.46 0.81
C MET A 124 1.19 3.24 2.02
N ASP A 125 1.54 3.78 3.19
CA ASP A 125 0.75 3.62 4.41
C ASP A 125 -0.57 4.40 4.31
N ILE A 126 -0.53 5.61 3.74
CA ILE A 126 -1.73 6.41 3.48
C ILE A 126 -2.69 5.64 2.56
N ALA A 127 -2.18 5.11 1.45
CA ALA A 127 -2.95 4.33 0.48
C ALA A 127 -3.55 3.06 1.10
N ALA A 128 -2.74 2.33 1.88
CA ALA A 128 -3.17 1.10 2.53
C ALA A 128 -4.26 1.32 3.58
N ALA A 129 -4.16 2.41 4.36
CA ALA A 129 -5.21 2.83 5.28
C ALA A 129 -6.48 3.21 4.53
N SER A 130 -6.37 4.06 3.51
CA SER A 130 -7.51 4.50 2.67
C SER A 130 -8.24 3.31 2.02
N ASP A 131 -7.48 2.31 1.56
CA ASP A 131 -8.05 1.12 0.89
C ASP A 131 -8.86 0.25 1.87
N VAL A 132 -8.38 0.05 3.09
CA VAL A 132 -9.15 -0.64 4.15
C VAL A 132 -10.45 0.09 4.45
N LEU A 133 -10.41 1.41 4.57
CA LEU A 133 -11.61 2.21 4.83
C LEU A 133 -12.60 2.14 3.67
N ARG A 134 -12.12 2.08 2.44
CA ARG A 134 -12.96 1.82 1.25
C ARG A 134 -13.60 0.45 1.32
N MET A 135 -12.82 -0.61 1.58
CA MET A 135 -13.32 -1.99 1.68
C MET A 135 -14.40 -2.12 2.76
N ILE A 136 -14.21 -1.47 3.92
CA ILE A 136 -15.22 -1.43 4.99
C ILE A 136 -16.50 -0.78 4.48
N ARG A 137 -16.41 0.38 3.85
CA ARG A 137 -17.62 1.06 3.35
C ARG A 137 -18.38 0.22 2.34
N GLU A 138 -17.70 -0.35 1.34
CA GLU A 138 -18.34 -1.20 0.33
C GLU A 138 -18.98 -2.45 0.95
N LEU A 139 -18.31 -3.10 1.91
CA LEU A 139 -18.83 -4.27 2.58
C LEU A 139 -20.06 -3.93 3.43
N GLU A 140 -19.97 -2.89 4.27
CA GLU A 140 -21.03 -2.52 5.21
C GLU A 140 -22.25 -1.90 4.52
N GLU A 141 -22.06 -1.17 3.41
CA GLU A 141 -23.16 -0.70 2.56
C GLU A 141 -23.95 -1.87 1.93
N ARG A 142 -23.27 -2.99 1.66
CA ARG A 142 -23.91 -4.19 1.13
C ARG A 142 -24.58 -5.05 2.22
N ILE A 143 -23.92 -5.26 3.36
CA ILE A 143 -24.48 -6.02 4.50
C ILE A 143 -25.70 -5.30 5.08
N CYS A 144 -25.58 -4.02 5.35
CA CYS A 144 -26.65 -3.13 5.79
C CYS A 144 -27.44 -3.65 7.01
N ASP A 145 -26.73 -4.14 8.02
CA ASP A 145 -27.30 -4.59 9.30
C ASP A 145 -27.21 -3.48 10.39
N GLU A 146 -27.69 -3.80 11.60
CA GLU A 146 -27.73 -2.85 12.73
C GLU A 146 -26.36 -2.27 13.10
N ARG A 147 -25.26 -2.99 12.84
CA ARG A 147 -23.90 -2.55 13.15
C ARG A 147 -23.26 -1.75 12.01
N SER A 148 -23.76 -1.87 10.79
CA SER A 148 -23.17 -1.23 9.61
C SER A 148 -23.07 0.29 9.75
N GLY A 149 -24.04 0.93 10.40
CA GLY A 149 -24.06 2.38 10.61
C GLY A 149 -22.87 2.89 11.43
N GLU A 150 -22.50 2.19 12.50
CA GLU A 150 -21.33 2.53 13.33
C GLU A 150 -20.03 2.45 12.53
N TRP A 151 -19.85 1.37 11.77
CA TRP A 151 -18.66 1.12 10.98
C TRP A 151 -18.50 2.13 9.84
N LEU A 152 -19.59 2.45 9.17
CA LEU A 152 -19.62 3.46 8.13
C LEU A 152 -19.23 4.85 8.68
N THR A 153 -19.71 5.19 9.87
CA THR A 153 -19.36 6.45 10.54
C THR A 153 -17.89 6.47 10.91
N ALA A 154 -17.40 5.48 11.64
CA ALA A 154 -16.00 5.38 12.06
C ALA A 154 -15.02 5.43 10.87
N SER A 155 -15.34 4.70 9.78
CA SER A 155 -14.51 4.69 8.58
C SER A 155 -14.44 6.06 7.90
N ARG A 156 -15.54 6.82 7.87
CA ARG A 156 -15.57 8.18 7.30
C ARG A 156 -14.80 9.18 8.16
N GLU A 157 -14.94 9.08 9.48
CA GLU A 157 -14.24 9.96 10.43
C GLU A 157 -12.72 9.78 10.34
N LEU A 158 -12.24 8.55 10.29
CA LEU A 158 -10.81 8.28 10.12
C LEU A 158 -10.32 8.75 8.73
N ALA A 159 -11.07 8.43 7.66
CA ALA A 159 -10.71 8.85 6.30
C ALA A 159 -10.58 10.37 6.15
N ALA A 160 -11.47 11.14 6.79
CA ALA A 160 -11.43 12.60 6.76
C ALA A 160 -10.18 13.21 7.42
N LYS A 161 -9.51 12.44 8.27
CA LYS A 161 -8.34 12.87 9.06
C LYS A 161 -7.03 12.24 8.60
N LEU A 162 -7.05 11.30 7.63
CA LEU A 162 -5.82 10.76 7.05
C LEU A 162 -5.02 11.85 6.33
N PRO A 163 -3.68 11.72 6.29
CA PRO A 163 -2.84 12.62 5.50
C PRO A 163 -3.25 12.61 4.02
N GLU A 164 -3.05 13.73 3.35
CA GLU A 164 -3.24 13.83 1.91
C GLU A 164 -1.93 13.54 1.17
N TYR A 165 -2.04 12.99 -0.05
CA TYR A 165 -0.87 12.84 -0.91
C TYR A 165 -0.28 14.19 -1.28
N GLN A 166 1.04 14.25 -1.33
CA GLN A 166 1.76 15.41 -1.87
C GLN A 166 2.37 15.06 -3.22
N MET A 167 2.53 16.09 -4.05
CA MET A 167 3.22 15.99 -5.34
C MET A 167 4.54 16.73 -5.26
N ASP A 168 5.54 16.24 -5.99
CA ASP A 168 6.81 16.94 -6.17
C ASP A 168 6.69 18.07 -7.19
N GLU A 169 7.78 18.78 -7.43
CA GLU A 169 7.85 19.90 -8.37
C GLU A 169 7.60 19.50 -9.84
N THR A 170 7.70 18.20 -10.16
CA THR A 170 7.39 17.66 -11.49
C THR A 170 5.93 17.24 -11.63
N GLY A 171 5.15 17.30 -10.56
CA GLY A 171 3.80 16.80 -10.46
C GLY A 171 3.71 15.29 -10.20
N GLY A 172 4.84 14.63 -9.89
CA GLY A 172 4.89 13.24 -9.49
C GLY A 172 4.38 13.02 -8.07
N LEU A 173 3.70 11.90 -7.83
CA LEU A 173 3.29 11.51 -6.48
C LEU A 173 4.52 11.26 -5.62
N LYS A 174 4.62 12.00 -4.51
CA LYS A 174 5.73 11.84 -3.55
C LYS A 174 5.64 10.52 -2.79
N GLU A 175 6.80 9.95 -2.51
CA GLU A 175 6.90 8.74 -1.69
C GLU A 175 6.65 9.02 -0.20
N TRP A 176 6.92 10.25 0.25
CA TRP A 176 6.59 10.72 1.60
C TRP A 176 5.79 12.01 1.52
N SER A 177 4.58 11.98 2.08
CA SER A 177 3.64 13.12 2.05
C SER A 177 3.97 14.15 3.15
N LEU A 178 5.21 14.64 3.14
CA LEU A 178 5.71 15.72 4.01
C LEU A 178 6.56 16.70 3.19
N PRO A 179 6.41 18.03 3.41
CA PRO A 179 7.12 19.04 2.60
C PRO A 179 8.65 18.89 2.64
N GLN A 180 9.22 18.56 3.80
CA GLN A 180 10.67 18.47 4.01
C GLN A 180 11.28 17.14 3.55
N MET A 181 10.49 16.14 3.21
CA MET A 181 10.99 14.85 2.71
C MET A 181 11.04 14.87 1.18
N HIS A 182 12.22 14.81 0.62
CA HIS A 182 12.44 14.76 -0.82
C HIS A 182 12.65 13.31 -1.27
N ASP A 183 12.03 12.92 -2.37
CA ASP A 183 12.07 11.55 -2.86
C ASP A 183 13.47 11.16 -3.35
N ASN A 184 13.87 9.95 -2.96
CA ASN A 184 15.04 9.29 -3.53
C ASN A 184 14.60 8.46 -4.75
N HIS A 185 14.86 8.96 -5.94
CA HIS A 185 14.50 8.28 -7.18
C HIS A 185 15.54 7.24 -7.64
N GLU A 186 16.65 7.07 -6.93
CA GLU A 186 17.70 6.11 -7.28
C GLU A 186 17.33 4.66 -6.89
N HIS A 187 16.19 4.46 -6.22
CA HIS A 187 15.72 3.16 -5.72
C HIS A 187 14.86 2.40 -6.74
N ARG A 188 14.93 1.06 -6.73
CA ARG A 188 14.23 0.17 -7.69
C ARG A 188 12.73 0.02 -7.46
N HIS A 189 12.25 0.11 -6.21
CA HIS A 189 10.84 -0.11 -5.86
C HIS A 189 9.97 1.14 -6.05
N ILE A 190 8.67 0.90 -6.19
CA ILE A 190 7.64 1.93 -6.38
C ILE A 190 6.50 1.78 -5.34
N SER A 191 6.86 1.48 -4.09
CA SER A 191 5.92 1.20 -3.01
C SER A 191 4.88 2.30 -2.80
N HIS A 192 5.24 3.56 -3.05
CA HIS A 192 4.33 4.71 -2.99
C HIS A 192 3.19 4.67 -4.01
N LEU A 193 3.26 3.82 -5.03
CA LEU A 193 2.20 3.67 -6.02
C LEU A 193 1.17 2.59 -5.65
N TYR A 194 1.11 2.19 -4.39
CA TYR A 194 0.05 1.32 -3.85
C TYR A 194 -1.35 1.82 -4.21
N CYS A 195 -1.59 3.12 -4.22
CA CYS A 195 -2.87 3.73 -4.59
C CYS A 195 -3.33 3.36 -6.02
N ALA A 196 -2.39 3.02 -6.91
CA ALA A 196 -2.68 2.52 -8.25
C ALA A 196 -2.81 1.00 -8.28
N TRP A 197 -1.88 0.29 -7.64
CA TRP A 197 -1.90 -1.16 -7.50
C TRP A 197 -1.12 -1.57 -6.22
N PRO A 198 -1.69 -2.44 -5.36
CA PRO A 198 -2.96 -3.16 -5.47
C PRO A 198 -4.21 -2.31 -5.22
N GLY A 199 -4.07 -1.11 -4.67
CA GLY A 199 -5.18 -0.17 -4.49
C GLY A 199 -5.89 0.21 -5.79
N VAL A 200 -6.99 0.93 -5.66
CA VAL A 200 -7.88 1.28 -6.78
C VAL A 200 -8.19 2.78 -6.88
N GLU A 201 -7.54 3.63 -6.09
CA GLU A 201 -7.84 5.07 -6.00
C GLU A 201 -7.71 5.78 -7.36
N THR A 202 -6.72 5.39 -8.16
CA THR A 202 -6.51 5.93 -9.51
C THR A 202 -7.64 5.62 -10.51
N GLN A 203 -8.54 4.70 -10.18
CA GLN A 203 -9.72 4.45 -11.02
C GLN A 203 -10.76 5.58 -10.93
N HIS A 204 -10.69 6.39 -9.88
CA HIS A 204 -11.66 7.44 -9.56
C HIS A 204 -11.06 8.85 -9.58
N ASP A 205 -9.73 8.99 -9.70
CA ASP A 205 -9.04 10.28 -9.75
C ASP A 205 -8.04 10.36 -10.92
N VAL A 206 -8.41 11.11 -11.96
CA VAL A 206 -7.57 11.32 -13.16
C VAL A 206 -6.27 12.09 -12.82
N ARG A 207 -6.31 13.00 -11.85
CA ARG A 207 -5.11 13.75 -11.45
C ARG A 207 -4.10 12.83 -10.78
N LEU A 208 -4.59 11.92 -9.92
CA LEU A 208 -3.75 10.91 -9.28
C LEU A 208 -3.13 9.96 -10.32
N VAL A 209 -3.84 9.61 -11.39
CA VAL A 209 -3.30 8.83 -12.53
C VAL A 209 -2.07 9.52 -13.13
N GLU A 210 -2.16 10.82 -13.46
CA GLU A 210 -1.03 11.54 -14.06
C GLU A 210 0.13 11.70 -13.10
N SER A 211 -0.14 11.92 -11.82
CA SER A 211 0.89 12.00 -10.78
C SER A 211 1.61 10.66 -10.58
N CYS A 212 0.89 9.53 -10.60
CA CYS A 212 1.50 8.20 -10.59
C CYS A 212 2.34 7.93 -11.84
N ARG A 213 1.86 8.32 -13.02
CA ARG A 213 2.65 8.21 -14.26
C ARG A 213 3.93 9.03 -14.19
N GLN A 214 3.87 10.26 -13.67
CA GLN A 214 5.05 11.09 -13.49
C GLN A 214 6.02 10.48 -12.47
N ALA A 215 5.54 9.94 -11.36
CA ALA A 215 6.37 9.25 -10.37
C ALA A 215 7.11 8.06 -10.98
N ILE A 216 6.47 7.26 -11.86
CA ILE A 216 7.15 6.19 -12.61
C ILE A 216 8.26 6.76 -13.49
N ARG A 217 8.01 7.85 -14.22
CA ARG A 217 9.04 8.50 -15.07
C ARG A 217 10.22 8.98 -14.25
N ASN A 218 9.96 9.64 -13.11
CA ASN A 218 11.00 10.10 -12.20
C ASN A 218 11.86 8.94 -11.70
N ARG A 219 11.21 7.85 -11.26
CA ARG A 219 11.88 6.64 -10.79
C ARG A 219 12.71 5.97 -11.89
N ASN A 220 12.16 5.82 -13.08
CA ASN A 220 12.87 5.21 -14.20
C ASN A 220 14.08 6.04 -14.65
N THR A 221 14.03 7.36 -14.55
CA THR A 221 15.14 8.26 -14.87
C THR A 221 16.20 8.27 -13.77
N GLY A 222 15.79 8.35 -12.51
CA GLY A 222 16.71 8.44 -11.37
C GLY A 222 17.46 7.14 -11.07
N ASN A 223 16.85 6.00 -11.38
CA ASN A 223 17.40 4.68 -11.08
C ASN A 223 18.45 4.18 -12.09
N VAL A 224 18.62 4.85 -13.24
CA VAL A 224 19.54 4.37 -14.29
C VAL A 224 20.96 4.24 -13.74
N GLY A 225 21.48 3.00 -13.76
CA GLY A 225 22.84 2.66 -13.31
C GLY A 225 23.08 2.80 -11.79
N LYS A 226 22.03 2.81 -11.00
CA LYS A 226 22.08 2.96 -9.54
C LYS A 226 21.63 1.69 -8.81
N ASP A 227 20.36 1.43 -8.76
CA ASP A 227 19.77 0.28 -8.08
C ASP A 227 19.00 -0.56 -9.10
N ASP A 228 19.62 -1.61 -9.60
CA ASP A 228 19.11 -2.38 -10.72
C ASP A 228 17.79 -3.06 -10.39
N THR A 229 16.82 -2.83 -11.27
CA THR A 229 15.51 -3.45 -11.18
C THR A 229 15.56 -4.87 -11.73
N ALA A 230 15.25 -5.84 -10.89
CA ALA A 230 15.07 -7.24 -11.30
C ALA A 230 13.61 -7.54 -11.64
N SER A 231 13.31 -8.81 -11.91
CA SER A 231 11.97 -9.30 -12.29
C SER A 231 10.85 -8.76 -11.42
N HIS A 232 10.98 -8.84 -10.11
CA HIS A 232 10.01 -8.35 -9.13
C HIS A 232 9.66 -6.86 -9.33
N GLY A 233 10.68 -6.01 -9.48
CA GLY A 233 10.46 -4.57 -9.71
C GLY A 233 9.80 -4.29 -11.07
N TRP A 234 10.18 -5.02 -12.12
CA TRP A 234 9.56 -4.89 -13.44
C TRP A 234 8.12 -5.35 -13.44
N LEU A 235 7.81 -6.48 -12.81
CA LEU A 235 6.43 -6.98 -12.68
C LEU A 235 5.55 -6.02 -11.92
N HIS A 236 6.01 -5.48 -10.79
CA HIS A 236 5.28 -4.48 -10.02
C HIS A 236 5.00 -3.22 -10.86
N LYS A 237 6.02 -2.67 -11.54
CA LYS A 237 5.83 -1.55 -12.49
C LYS A 237 4.84 -1.88 -13.59
N GLY A 238 4.86 -3.12 -14.11
CA GLY A 238 3.92 -3.60 -15.13
C GLY A 238 2.47 -3.62 -14.63
N LEU A 239 2.24 -4.11 -13.40
CA LEU A 239 0.91 -4.13 -12.78
C LEU A 239 0.38 -2.71 -12.56
N VAL A 240 1.21 -1.79 -12.08
CA VAL A 240 0.85 -0.38 -11.95
C VAL A 240 0.55 0.24 -13.30
N ALA A 241 1.41 0.05 -14.32
CA ALA A 241 1.20 0.59 -15.67
C ALA A 241 -0.11 0.08 -16.30
N ALA A 242 -0.42 -1.22 -16.13
CA ALA A 242 -1.69 -1.80 -16.57
C ALA A 242 -2.89 -1.14 -15.90
N ARG A 243 -2.83 -0.93 -14.60
CA ARG A 243 -3.89 -0.27 -13.81
C ARG A 243 -4.08 1.19 -14.22
N LEU A 244 -2.99 1.89 -14.54
CA LEU A 244 -3.00 3.27 -15.07
C LEU A 244 -3.42 3.35 -16.55
N LYS A 245 -3.68 2.21 -17.20
CA LYS A 245 -3.97 2.12 -18.64
C LYS A 245 -2.86 2.72 -19.52
N ASP A 246 -1.62 2.63 -19.05
CA ASP A 246 -0.42 3.04 -19.79
C ASP A 246 0.12 1.86 -20.63
N GLY A 247 -0.53 1.64 -21.76
CA GLY A 247 -0.17 0.54 -22.67
C GLY A 247 1.24 0.66 -23.24
N ARG A 248 1.80 1.87 -23.33
CA ARG A 248 3.17 2.08 -23.79
C ARG A 248 4.18 1.55 -22.77
N SER A 249 4.10 2.04 -21.53
CA SER A 249 4.98 1.58 -20.45
C SER A 249 4.84 0.09 -20.18
N LEU A 250 3.61 -0.44 -20.19
CA LEU A 250 3.37 -1.87 -20.05
C LEU A 250 4.04 -2.67 -21.18
N GLY A 251 3.90 -2.24 -22.43
CA GLY A 251 4.52 -2.91 -23.58
C GLY A 251 6.05 -2.91 -23.50
N GLU A 252 6.66 -1.80 -23.06
CA GLU A 252 8.10 -1.71 -22.82
C GLU A 252 8.57 -2.66 -21.72
N ILE A 253 7.83 -2.73 -20.61
CA ILE A 253 8.14 -3.61 -19.47
C ILE A 253 8.03 -5.09 -19.90
N LEU A 254 6.95 -5.48 -20.58
CA LEU A 254 6.79 -6.86 -21.06
C LEU A 254 7.89 -7.25 -22.02
N ARG A 255 8.30 -6.33 -22.91
CA ARG A 255 9.43 -6.59 -23.83
C ARG A 255 10.74 -6.78 -23.05
N LEU A 256 11.01 -5.95 -22.04
CA LEU A 256 12.20 -6.10 -21.20
C LEU A 256 12.20 -7.43 -20.45
N LEU A 257 11.08 -7.84 -19.88
CA LEU A 257 10.94 -9.12 -19.19
C LEU A 257 11.24 -10.31 -20.11
N VAL A 258 10.77 -10.27 -21.36
CA VAL A 258 10.98 -11.35 -22.34
C VAL A 258 12.40 -11.34 -22.93
N GLN A 259 12.99 -10.17 -23.13
CA GLN A 259 14.30 -10.00 -23.75
C GLN A 259 15.48 -10.07 -22.77
N SER A 260 15.23 -9.84 -21.48
CA SER A 260 16.26 -9.96 -20.46
C SER A 260 16.44 -11.43 -20.06
N ASP A 261 17.66 -11.78 -19.71
CA ASP A 261 18.03 -13.13 -19.28
C ASP A 261 17.70 -13.36 -17.79
N ILE A 262 16.47 -12.97 -17.39
CA ILE A 262 16.00 -13.05 -16.00
C ILE A 262 15.11 -14.26 -15.72
N PHE A 263 14.63 -14.93 -16.77
CA PHE A 263 13.79 -16.12 -16.64
C PHE A 263 14.55 -17.39 -16.97
N TYR A 264 14.44 -18.38 -16.12
CA TYR A 264 14.85 -19.75 -16.40
C TYR A 264 13.76 -20.49 -17.20
N SER A 265 14.15 -21.60 -17.83
CA SER A 265 13.20 -22.49 -18.52
C SER A 265 12.11 -23.05 -17.61
N SER A 266 12.30 -23.03 -16.29
CA SER A 266 11.34 -23.40 -15.27
C SER A 266 10.32 -22.31 -14.93
N LEU A 267 10.37 -21.13 -15.59
CA LEU A 267 9.62 -19.91 -15.26
C LEU A 267 9.97 -19.29 -13.91
N LEU A 268 11.05 -19.73 -13.27
CA LEU A 268 11.65 -19.04 -12.13
C LEU A 268 12.45 -17.84 -12.65
N THR A 269 12.59 -16.81 -11.81
CA THR A 269 13.32 -15.58 -12.17
C THR A 269 14.47 -15.31 -11.23
N ASP A 270 15.48 -14.61 -11.73
CA ASP A 270 16.54 -14.07 -10.90
C ASP A 270 16.08 -12.82 -10.16
N HIS A 271 16.57 -12.65 -8.94
CA HIS A 271 16.37 -11.41 -8.19
C HIS A 271 17.16 -10.26 -8.81
N ASN A 272 18.41 -10.51 -9.21
CA ASN A 272 19.28 -9.55 -9.90
C ASN A 272 19.91 -10.20 -11.12
N THR A 273 19.88 -9.50 -12.25
CA THR A 273 20.42 -9.98 -13.54
C THR A 273 21.92 -10.28 -13.50
N ASP A 274 22.69 -9.59 -12.68
CA ASP A 274 24.15 -9.74 -12.65
C ASP A 274 24.69 -10.58 -11.48
N ARG A 275 23.87 -11.02 -10.55
CA ARG A 275 24.37 -11.59 -9.29
C ARG A 275 23.61 -12.79 -8.76
N CYS A 276 22.87 -13.52 -9.56
CA CYS A 276 22.18 -14.80 -9.21
C CYS A 276 22.24 -15.17 -7.71
N ARG A 277 21.73 -14.31 -6.82
CA ARG A 277 21.79 -14.54 -5.37
C ARG A 277 20.51 -15.12 -4.77
N GLY A 278 19.47 -15.24 -5.58
CA GLY A 278 18.21 -15.82 -5.17
C GLY A 278 17.30 -16.06 -6.35
N VAL A 279 16.59 -17.16 -6.32
CA VAL A 279 15.60 -17.54 -7.34
C VAL A 279 14.23 -17.32 -6.73
N TYR A 280 13.37 -16.55 -7.41
CA TYR A 280 12.02 -16.26 -6.99
C TYR A 280 11.00 -16.86 -7.96
N CYS A 281 9.94 -17.44 -7.44
CA CYS A 281 8.74 -17.72 -8.21
C CYS A 281 7.96 -16.40 -8.42
N THR A 282 7.65 -16.09 -9.66
CA THR A 282 6.83 -14.95 -10.06
C THR A 282 5.42 -15.36 -10.46
#